data_bb330c218f776591ddfc3fd6f08b704d
#
_entry.id   bb330c218f776591ddfc3fd6f08b704d
#
_cell.length_a   1.000
_cell.length_b   1.000
_cell.length_c   1.000
_cell.angle_alpha   90.00
_cell.angle_beta   90.00
_cell.angle_gamma   90.00
#
_symmetry.space_group_name_H-M   'P 1'
#
loop_
_entity.id
_entity.type
_entity.pdbx_description
1 polymer ?
#
loop_
_entity_poly.entity_id
_entity_poly.type
_entity_poly.pdbx_seq_one_letter_code
_entity_poly.pdbx_strand_id
1 'polypeptide(L)'
;MHTSTETITSPSGPMGVHVVRPEGDGPFPVVVFFHHGPGLDEGSKQTMARIAEWGYYVVTHDRYHRAEPWYAMQGSGDDEMKKMFGLVLGTTEEEVAEDLGALLEWLPSDPAARSGAMGCIGYCIGARSVLCTIRDRGDAFRAGVGLHPSFCTTDEPDSPHLAVPSYTGSLYIGFGSADTMQPASDNTALIEATNALDKGEAEIHDGADHGFGVYGGAYHEAAADRSYERAKVMFDRELKG
;
A
#
# COMPACT_ATOMS: atom_id res chain seq x y z
N MET A 1 2.72 -8.51 19.49
CA MET A 1 2.95 -8.59 18.03
C MET A 1 4.36 -9.10 17.78
N HIS A 2 4.53 -9.98 16.81
CA HIS A 2 5.83 -10.40 16.32
C HIS A 2 6.27 -9.44 15.20
N THR A 3 7.51 -8.97 15.25
CA THR A 3 8.10 -8.10 14.23
C THR A 3 9.46 -8.65 13.84
N SER A 4 9.71 -8.79 12.55
CA SER A 4 11.02 -9.19 12.01
C SER A 4 11.42 -8.36 10.81
N THR A 5 12.72 -8.38 10.54
CA THR A 5 13.31 -7.73 9.36
C THR A 5 14.28 -8.72 8.74
N GLU A 6 14.08 -8.99 7.46
CA GLU A 6 14.85 -9.94 6.69
C GLU A 6 15.53 -9.24 5.51
N THR A 7 16.56 -9.84 4.97
CA THR A 7 17.12 -9.43 3.69
C THR A 7 16.98 -10.60 2.72
N ILE A 8 16.28 -10.33 1.61
CA ILE A 8 16.10 -11.33 0.54
C ILE A 8 16.86 -10.91 -0.71
N THR A 9 16.99 -11.81 -1.67
CA THR A 9 17.59 -11.50 -2.97
C THR A 9 16.48 -11.07 -3.93
N SER A 10 16.60 -9.86 -4.50
CA SER A 10 15.80 -9.41 -5.64
C SER A 10 16.64 -9.44 -6.92
N PRO A 11 16.05 -9.27 -8.12
CA PRO A 11 16.79 -9.18 -9.37
C PRO A 11 17.88 -8.10 -9.38
N SER A 12 17.69 -7.03 -8.60
CA SER A 12 18.62 -5.90 -8.48
C SER A 12 19.56 -5.97 -7.28
N GLY A 13 19.55 -7.07 -6.51
CA GLY A 13 20.42 -7.27 -5.36
C GLY A 13 19.70 -7.47 -4.03
N PRO A 14 20.38 -7.25 -2.91
CA PRO A 14 19.78 -7.39 -1.59
C PRO A 14 18.63 -6.41 -1.38
N MET A 15 17.48 -6.92 -0.93
CA MET A 15 16.30 -6.12 -0.64
C MET A 15 15.80 -6.41 0.77
N GLY A 16 15.53 -5.36 1.53
CA GLY A 16 14.94 -5.49 2.86
C GLY A 16 13.47 -5.87 2.82
N VAL A 17 13.06 -6.73 3.75
CA VAL A 17 11.66 -7.11 3.99
C VAL A 17 11.34 -6.90 5.45
N HIS A 18 10.24 -6.22 5.75
CA HIS A 18 9.77 -6.01 7.11
C HIS A 18 8.42 -6.67 7.31
N VAL A 19 8.29 -7.42 8.39
CA VAL A 19 7.09 -8.20 8.73
C VAL A 19 6.55 -7.77 10.08
N VAL A 20 5.23 -7.60 10.16
CA VAL A 20 4.50 -7.45 11.42
C VAL A 20 3.32 -8.42 11.41
N ARG A 21 3.21 -9.28 12.43
CA ARG A 21 2.13 -10.28 12.51
C ARG A 21 1.69 -10.54 13.94
N PRO A 22 0.55 -11.20 14.19
CA PRO A 22 0.19 -11.66 15.50
C PRO A 22 1.24 -12.62 16.10
N GLU A 23 1.25 -12.77 17.41
CA GLU A 23 1.97 -13.86 18.08
C GLU A 23 1.37 -15.21 17.72
N GLY A 24 2.17 -16.27 17.79
CA GLY A 24 1.76 -17.64 17.50
C GLY A 24 2.27 -18.13 16.14
N ASP A 25 1.93 -19.38 15.82
CA ASP A 25 2.54 -20.10 14.70
C ASP A 25 1.87 -19.80 13.35
N GLY A 26 0.68 -19.20 13.33
CA GLY A 26 -0.06 -18.94 12.08
C GLY A 26 -0.69 -20.22 11.48
N PRO A 27 -0.79 -20.38 10.15
CA PRO A 27 -0.50 -19.35 9.17
C PRO A 27 -1.57 -18.25 9.12
N PHE A 28 -1.12 -17.00 8.99
CA PHE A 28 -1.99 -15.82 8.91
C PHE A 28 -2.18 -15.38 7.46
N PRO A 29 -3.38 -14.88 7.09
CA PRO A 29 -3.60 -14.31 5.77
C PRO A 29 -2.65 -13.13 5.51
N VAL A 30 -2.13 -13.05 4.28
CA VAL A 30 -1.11 -12.05 3.92
C VAL A 30 -1.75 -10.77 3.41
N VAL A 31 -1.25 -9.65 3.92
CA VAL A 31 -1.49 -8.31 3.38
C VAL A 31 -0.14 -7.67 3.05
N VAL A 32 0.08 -7.37 1.77
CA VAL A 32 1.26 -6.62 1.33
C VAL A 32 1.02 -5.14 1.57
N PHE A 33 1.95 -4.49 2.24
CA PHE A 33 1.91 -3.08 2.58
C PHE A 33 2.86 -2.29 1.67
N PHE A 34 2.34 -1.33 0.91
CA PHE A 34 3.13 -0.41 0.11
C PHE A 34 3.22 0.94 0.81
N HIS A 35 4.40 1.27 1.33
CA HIS A 35 4.61 2.49 2.10
C HIS A 35 4.52 3.76 1.24
N HIS A 36 4.36 4.90 1.90
CA HIS A 36 4.29 6.22 1.30
C HIS A 36 5.70 6.79 0.95
N GLY A 37 5.75 7.99 0.36
CA GLY A 37 7.00 8.65 -0.02
C GLY A 37 8.05 8.73 1.10
N PRO A 38 7.70 9.09 2.35
CA PRO A 38 8.61 9.08 3.50
C PRO A 38 9.30 7.75 3.83
N GLY A 39 8.95 6.66 3.15
CA GLY A 39 9.60 5.36 3.35
C GLY A 39 8.97 4.54 4.49
N LEU A 40 9.75 3.60 5.04
CA LEU A 40 9.32 2.79 6.17
C LEU A 40 9.61 3.52 7.50
N ASP A 41 8.98 4.65 7.66
CA ASP A 41 9.07 5.47 8.87
C ASP A 41 8.30 4.86 10.06
N GLU A 42 8.36 5.52 11.21
CA GLU A 42 7.69 5.05 12.42
C GLU A 42 6.16 5.03 12.26
N GLY A 43 5.60 6.00 11.53
CA GLY A 43 4.17 6.03 11.22
C GLY A 43 3.72 4.84 10.37
N SER A 44 4.50 4.47 9.35
CA SER A 44 4.27 3.26 8.55
C SER A 44 4.31 2.00 9.38
N LYS A 45 5.28 1.86 10.30
CA LYS A 45 5.39 0.69 11.18
C LYS A 45 4.21 0.58 12.15
N GLN A 46 3.78 1.69 12.73
CA GLN A 46 2.57 1.73 13.58
C GLN A 46 1.32 1.36 12.78
N THR A 47 1.22 1.81 11.55
CA THR A 47 0.13 1.46 10.63
C THR A 47 0.12 -0.03 10.28
N MET A 48 1.28 -0.62 10.00
CA MET A 48 1.42 -2.07 9.80
C MET A 48 0.98 -2.85 11.04
N ALA A 49 1.38 -2.39 12.24
CA ALA A 49 0.98 -3.02 13.51
C ALA A 49 -0.54 -3.00 13.70
N ARG A 50 -1.20 -1.87 13.42
CA ARG A 50 -2.66 -1.75 13.46
C ARG A 50 -3.36 -2.78 12.57
N ILE A 51 -2.85 -3.00 11.35
CA ILE A 51 -3.42 -3.99 10.40
C ILE A 51 -3.15 -5.42 10.91
N ALA A 52 -1.97 -5.67 11.45
CA ALA A 52 -1.61 -6.97 12.00
C ALA A 52 -2.47 -7.36 13.22
N GLU A 53 -2.93 -6.38 14.03
CA GLU A 53 -3.89 -6.62 15.13
C GLU A 53 -5.22 -7.22 14.66
N TRP A 54 -5.57 -7.08 13.39
CA TRP A 54 -6.75 -7.73 12.81
C TRP A 54 -6.54 -9.22 12.50
N GLY A 55 -5.33 -9.74 12.75
CA GLY A 55 -4.99 -11.14 12.52
C GLY A 55 -4.34 -11.41 11.15
N TYR A 56 -3.65 -10.43 10.58
CA TYR A 56 -2.95 -10.53 9.29
C TYR A 56 -1.44 -10.63 9.45
N TYR A 57 -0.80 -11.33 8.53
CA TYR A 57 0.62 -11.25 8.26
C TYR A 57 0.84 -10.05 7.33
N VAL A 58 1.32 -8.94 7.89
CA VAL A 58 1.56 -7.70 7.15
C VAL A 58 3.02 -7.63 6.77
N VAL A 59 3.31 -7.50 5.48
CA VAL A 59 4.66 -7.53 4.95
C VAL A 59 4.88 -6.39 3.95
N THR A 60 6.03 -5.75 4.02
CA THR A 60 6.49 -4.76 3.06
C THR A 60 7.91 -5.06 2.62
N HIS A 61 8.23 -4.71 1.37
CA HIS A 61 9.61 -4.63 0.91
C HIS A 61 10.10 -3.19 0.96
N ASP A 62 11.40 -3.03 1.00
CA ASP A 62 12.07 -1.72 0.94
C ASP A 62 12.06 -1.21 -0.51
N ARG A 63 11.07 -0.36 -0.85
CA ARG A 63 10.90 0.23 -2.19
C ARG A 63 12.16 0.94 -2.70
N TYR A 64 12.95 1.51 -1.77
CA TYR A 64 14.10 2.34 -2.12
C TYR A 64 15.45 1.64 -2.03
N HIS A 65 15.47 0.31 -1.85
CA HIS A 65 16.69 -0.46 -1.58
C HIS A 65 17.79 -0.28 -2.64
N ARG A 66 17.43 0.07 -3.89
CA ARG A 66 18.39 0.31 -4.97
C ARG A 66 19.18 1.61 -4.78
N ALA A 67 18.58 2.63 -4.19
CA ALA A 67 19.14 3.97 -4.07
C ALA A 67 19.51 4.33 -2.63
N GLU A 68 18.63 4.07 -1.69
CA GLU A 68 18.79 4.41 -0.27
C GLU A 68 18.14 3.32 0.60
N PRO A 69 18.82 2.21 0.88
CA PRO A 69 18.25 1.10 1.65
C PRO A 69 17.71 1.55 3.01
N TRP A 70 16.48 1.12 3.32
CA TRP A 70 15.78 1.45 4.56
C TRP A 70 15.56 2.95 4.78
N TYR A 71 15.39 3.69 3.67
CA TYR A 71 15.06 5.10 3.79
C TYR A 71 13.83 5.30 4.69
N ALA A 72 13.99 6.18 5.65
CA ALA A 72 12.92 6.71 6.48
C ALA A 72 13.17 8.20 6.67
N MET A 73 12.24 9.03 6.20
CA MET A 73 12.36 10.48 6.19
C MET A 73 12.65 11.05 7.58
N GLN A 74 13.66 11.91 7.69
CA GLN A 74 14.11 12.52 8.94
C GLN A 74 13.73 14.00 9.02
N GLY A 75 12.47 14.27 9.37
CA GLY A 75 11.95 15.64 9.45
C GLY A 75 11.36 16.14 8.13
N SER A 76 11.06 17.44 8.05
CA SER A 76 10.33 18.08 6.93
C SER A 76 11.09 19.25 6.31
N GLY A 77 12.42 19.30 6.44
CA GLY A 77 13.25 20.33 5.82
C GLY A 77 13.34 20.16 4.29
N ASP A 78 13.63 21.26 3.59
CA ASP A 78 13.63 21.31 2.11
C ASP A 78 14.56 20.27 1.47
N ASP A 79 15.72 20.01 2.05
CA ASP A 79 16.68 19.02 1.52
C ASP A 79 16.14 17.59 1.68
N GLU A 80 15.48 17.28 2.80
CA GLU A 80 14.90 15.98 3.05
C GLU A 80 13.67 15.76 2.16
N MET A 81 12.84 16.79 1.98
CA MET A 81 11.72 16.74 1.03
C MET A 81 12.22 16.50 -0.40
N LYS A 82 13.28 17.18 -0.81
CA LYS A 82 13.90 17.00 -2.12
C LYS A 82 14.43 15.58 -2.33
N LYS A 83 15.09 15.03 -1.29
CA LYS A 83 15.57 13.65 -1.28
C LYS A 83 14.42 12.65 -1.42
N MET A 84 13.38 12.80 -0.61
CA MET A 84 12.18 11.96 -0.67
C MET A 84 11.55 11.99 -2.07
N PHE A 85 11.29 13.17 -2.65
CA PHE A 85 10.75 13.26 -4.00
C PHE A 85 11.67 12.67 -5.06
N GLY A 86 13.00 12.82 -4.89
CA GLY A 86 13.98 12.16 -5.76
C GLY A 86 13.85 10.64 -5.75
N LEU A 87 13.65 10.03 -4.57
CA LEU A 87 13.43 8.59 -4.42
C LEU A 87 12.08 8.16 -5.01
N VAL A 88 11.00 8.91 -4.74
CA VAL A 88 9.66 8.63 -5.28
C VAL A 88 9.67 8.62 -6.80
N LEU A 89 10.24 9.65 -7.43
CA LEU A 89 10.28 9.80 -8.88
C LEU A 89 11.34 8.94 -9.56
N GLY A 90 12.38 8.55 -8.82
CA GLY A 90 13.47 7.70 -9.32
C GLY A 90 13.20 6.20 -9.24
N THR A 91 12.12 5.76 -8.58
CA THR A 91 11.74 4.35 -8.47
C THR A 91 10.51 4.07 -9.34
N THR A 92 10.67 3.23 -10.35
CA THR A 92 9.59 2.91 -11.30
C THR A 92 8.65 1.81 -10.76
N GLU A 93 7.44 1.72 -11.31
CA GLU A 93 6.50 0.64 -10.94
C GLU A 93 6.93 -0.74 -11.48
N GLU A 94 7.72 -0.78 -12.55
CA GLU A 94 8.35 -2.02 -13.04
C GLU A 94 9.35 -2.55 -12.01
N GLU A 95 10.18 -1.70 -11.42
CA GLU A 95 11.10 -2.08 -10.34
C GLU A 95 10.33 -2.58 -9.10
N VAL A 96 9.24 -1.90 -8.73
CA VAL A 96 8.37 -2.34 -7.62
C VAL A 96 7.71 -3.68 -7.93
N ALA A 97 7.29 -3.91 -9.17
CA ALA A 97 6.70 -5.20 -9.59
C ALA A 97 7.72 -6.35 -9.57
N GLU A 98 8.99 -6.09 -9.93
CA GLU A 98 10.09 -7.05 -9.79
C GLU A 98 10.34 -7.38 -8.31
N ASP A 99 10.40 -6.37 -7.46
CA ASP A 99 10.61 -6.52 -6.01
C ASP A 99 9.45 -7.27 -5.34
N LEU A 100 8.22 -6.96 -5.73
CA LEU A 100 7.05 -7.73 -5.31
C LEU A 100 7.17 -9.19 -5.76
N GLY A 101 7.67 -9.45 -6.97
CA GLY A 101 7.93 -10.79 -7.46
C GLY A 101 8.87 -11.57 -6.51
N ALA A 102 9.99 -10.98 -6.17
CA ALA A 102 10.97 -11.57 -5.23
C ALA A 102 10.37 -11.78 -3.83
N LEU A 103 9.57 -10.82 -3.34
CA LEU A 103 8.85 -10.96 -2.07
C LEU A 103 7.88 -12.16 -2.10
N LEU A 104 7.10 -12.31 -3.16
CA LEU A 104 6.14 -13.40 -3.30
C LEU A 104 6.81 -14.77 -3.43
N GLU A 105 7.99 -14.86 -4.04
CA GLU A 105 8.81 -16.07 -4.08
C GLU A 105 9.38 -16.43 -2.70
N TRP A 106 9.71 -15.43 -1.90
CA TRP A 106 10.23 -15.63 -0.53
C TRP A 106 9.12 -16.01 0.47
N LEU A 107 7.92 -15.47 0.36
CA LEU A 107 6.83 -15.65 1.34
C LEU A 107 6.58 -17.10 1.75
N PRO A 108 6.58 -18.12 0.86
CA PRO A 108 6.37 -19.52 1.25
C PRO A 108 7.46 -20.10 2.16
N SER A 109 8.60 -19.41 2.33
CA SER A 109 9.65 -19.82 3.26
C SER A 109 9.33 -19.50 4.72
N ASP A 110 8.40 -18.56 4.97
CA ASP A 110 7.90 -18.28 6.32
C ASP A 110 6.60 -19.07 6.57
N PRO A 111 6.63 -20.09 7.45
CA PRO A 111 5.44 -20.90 7.74
C PRO A 111 4.29 -20.11 8.38
N ALA A 112 4.55 -18.92 8.91
CA ALA A 112 3.50 -18.05 9.46
C ALA A 112 2.71 -17.30 8.38
N ALA A 113 3.22 -17.22 7.14
CA ALA A 113 2.51 -16.65 6.00
C ALA A 113 1.58 -17.68 5.36
N ARG A 114 0.27 -17.41 5.30
CA ARG A 114 -0.69 -18.30 4.65
C ARG A 114 -0.57 -18.19 3.13
N SER A 115 -0.39 -19.33 2.44
CA SER A 115 -0.49 -19.39 0.98
C SER A 115 -1.91 -19.17 0.49
N GLY A 116 -2.07 -18.64 -0.73
CA GLY A 116 -3.37 -18.44 -1.39
C GLY A 116 -3.70 -16.96 -1.61
N ALA A 117 -4.98 -16.62 -1.50
CA ALA A 117 -5.43 -15.25 -1.73
C ALA A 117 -4.81 -14.24 -0.75
N MET A 118 -4.33 -13.13 -1.29
CA MET A 118 -3.70 -12.04 -0.55
C MET A 118 -4.48 -10.74 -0.70
N GLY A 119 -4.24 -9.82 0.22
CA GLY A 119 -4.61 -8.42 0.10
C GLY A 119 -3.40 -7.53 -0.08
N CYS A 120 -3.63 -6.30 -0.55
CA CYS A 120 -2.62 -5.25 -0.52
C CYS A 120 -3.22 -3.93 -0.06
N ILE A 121 -2.41 -3.12 0.61
CA ILE A 121 -2.76 -1.77 1.04
C ILE A 121 -1.60 -0.84 0.76
N GLY A 122 -1.90 0.34 0.26
CA GLY A 122 -0.87 1.32 -0.09
C GLY A 122 -1.30 2.76 0.19
N TYR A 123 -0.31 3.60 0.41
CA TYR A 123 -0.46 4.98 0.85
C TYR A 123 0.30 5.92 -0.08
N CYS A 124 -0.29 7.03 -0.50
CA CYS A 124 0.35 7.98 -1.40
C CYS A 124 0.83 7.29 -2.69
N ILE A 125 2.13 7.29 -2.97
CA ILE A 125 2.73 6.53 -4.08
C ILE A 125 2.51 5.02 -3.95
N GLY A 126 2.42 4.49 -2.74
CA GLY A 126 2.08 3.08 -2.51
C GLY A 126 0.67 2.69 -2.98
N ALA A 127 -0.27 3.62 -3.04
CA ALA A 127 -1.58 3.37 -3.63
C ALA A 127 -1.50 3.18 -5.15
N ARG A 128 -0.56 3.85 -5.83
CA ARG A 128 -0.23 3.55 -7.24
C ARG A 128 0.25 2.11 -7.38
N SER A 129 1.15 1.66 -6.50
CA SER A 129 1.64 0.27 -6.50
C SER A 129 0.53 -0.75 -6.23
N VAL A 130 -0.50 -0.42 -5.43
CA VAL A 130 -1.71 -1.25 -5.30
C VAL A 130 -2.40 -1.43 -6.64
N LEU A 131 -2.66 -0.33 -7.39
CA LEU A 131 -3.33 -0.40 -8.69
C LEU A 131 -2.50 -1.17 -9.73
N CYS A 132 -1.18 -0.98 -9.75
CA CYS A 132 -0.28 -1.77 -10.61
C CYS A 132 -0.30 -3.25 -10.22
N THR A 133 -0.29 -3.56 -8.91
CA THR A 133 -0.36 -4.94 -8.41
C THR A 133 -1.66 -5.65 -8.82
N ILE A 134 -2.82 -5.01 -8.67
CA ILE A 134 -4.09 -5.62 -9.08
C ILE A 134 -4.23 -5.74 -10.61
N ARG A 135 -3.58 -4.86 -11.38
CA ARG A 135 -3.46 -4.98 -12.84
C ARG A 135 -2.70 -6.25 -13.23
N ASP A 136 -1.54 -6.46 -12.62
CA ASP A 136 -0.59 -7.47 -13.07
C ASP A 136 -0.81 -8.83 -12.38
N ARG A 137 -1.43 -8.85 -11.19
CA ARG A 137 -1.57 -10.02 -10.31
C ARG A 137 -2.95 -10.11 -9.64
N GLY A 138 -3.99 -9.57 -10.26
CA GLY A 138 -5.34 -9.48 -9.68
C GLY A 138 -5.94 -10.83 -9.27
N ASP A 139 -5.51 -11.93 -9.87
CA ASP A 139 -5.94 -13.28 -9.48
C ASP A 139 -5.40 -13.69 -8.10
N ALA A 140 -4.19 -13.25 -7.74
CA ALA A 140 -3.57 -13.53 -6.44
C ALA A 140 -4.01 -12.51 -5.37
N PHE A 141 -4.20 -11.25 -5.76
CA PHE A 141 -4.61 -10.16 -4.87
C PHE A 141 -6.12 -9.93 -4.96
N ARG A 142 -6.88 -10.49 -4.01
CA ARG A 142 -8.34 -10.46 -3.99
C ARG A 142 -8.93 -9.18 -3.37
N ALA A 143 -8.11 -8.39 -2.70
CA ALA A 143 -8.50 -7.14 -2.06
C ALA A 143 -7.38 -6.11 -2.13
N GLY A 144 -7.69 -4.92 -2.65
CA GLY A 144 -6.78 -3.77 -2.74
C GLY A 144 -7.33 -2.56 -1.99
N VAL A 145 -6.47 -1.86 -1.26
CA VAL A 145 -6.80 -0.61 -0.56
C VAL A 145 -5.78 0.46 -0.92
N GLY A 146 -6.24 1.61 -1.39
CA GLY A 146 -5.40 2.79 -1.64
C GLY A 146 -5.87 3.99 -0.83
N LEU A 147 -5.01 4.60 -0.02
CA LEU A 147 -5.34 5.80 0.73
C LEU A 147 -4.52 7.01 0.27
N HIS A 148 -5.17 8.16 0.17
CA HIS A 148 -4.60 9.42 -0.36
C HIS A 148 -3.67 9.18 -1.57
N PRO A 149 -4.23 8.59 -2.66
CA PRO A 149 -3.44 8.06 -3.76
C PRO A 149 -2.71 9.16 -4.53
N SER A 150 -1.46 8.87 -4.96
CA SER A 150 -0.67 9.77 -5.79
C SER A 150 -0.36 9.12 -7.14
N PHE A 151 -0.43 9.93 -8.21
CA PHE A 151 -0.10 9.52 -9.58
C PHE A 151 -0.87 8.29 -10.09
N CYS A 152 -2.10 8.09 -9.58
CA CYS A 152 -2.96 6.98 -9.98
C CYS A 152 -3.79 7.27 -11.21
N THR A 153 -4.04 8.56 -11.50
CA THR A 153 -4.70 9.06 -12.71
C THR A 153 -3.73 9.97 -13.44
N THR A 154 -3.31 9.59 -14.64
CA THR A 154 -2.39 10.34 -15.51
C THR A 154 -2.87 10.27 -16.96
N ASP A 155 -2.31 11.11 -17.84
CA ASP A 155 -2.61 11.11 -19.27
C ASP A 155 -1.84 10.01 -20.04
N GLU A 156 -1.00 9.22 -19.36
CA GLU A 156 -0.21 8.18 -19.98
C GLU A 156 -1.07 6.95 -20.33
N PRO A 157 -0.75 6.24 -21.43
CA PRO A 157 -1.55 5.12 -21.91
C PRO A 157 -1.55 3.90 -20.96
N ASP A 158 -0.62 3.84 -20.03
CA ASP A 158 -0.48 2.82 -18.99
C ASP A 158 -0.91 3.32 -17.60
N SER A 159 -1.64 4.43 -17.54
CA SER A 159 -2.13 5.02 -16.29
C SER A 159 -2.85 3.98 -15.42
N PRO A 160 -2.47 3.84 -14.14
CA PRO A 160 -2.96 2.76 -13.28
C PRO A 160 -4.48 2.64 -13.17
N HIS A 161 -5.21 3.76 -13.20
CA HIS A 161 -6.68 3.75 -13.12
C HIS A 161 -7.34 2.99 -14.27
N LEU A 162 -6.67 2.87 -15.43
CA LEU A 162 -7.20 2.16 -16.61
C LEU A 162 -7.35 0.64 -16.39
N ALA A 163 -6.65 0.09 -15.41
CA ALA A 163 -6.75 -1.32 -15.06
C ALA A 163 -7.96 -1.64 -14.16
N VAL A 164 -8.49 -0.65 -13.46
CA VAL A 164 -9.55 -0.85 -12.46
C VAL A 164 -10.79 -1.53 -13.05
N PRO A 165 -11.32 -1.18 -14.24
CA PRO A 165 -12.52 -1.81 -14.79
C PRO A 165 -12.41 -3.31 -15.05
N SER A 166 -11.20 -3.85 -15.17
CA SER A 166 -10.96 -5.30 -15.38
C SER A 166 -10.72 -6.07 -14.08
N TYR A 167 -10.61 -5.39 -12.95
CA TYR A 167 -10.35 -6.04 -11.68
C TYR A 167 -11.62 -6.72 -11.11
N THR A 168 -11.49 -7.98 -10.73
CA THR A 168 -12.60 -8.82 -10.23
C THR A 168 -12.61 -8.98 -8.71
N GLY A 169 -11.57 -8.49 -8.04
CA GLY A 169 -11.47 -8.45 -6.58
C GLY A 169 -12.21 -7.27 -5.97
N SER A 170 -11.95 -7.02 -4.71
CA SER A 170 -12.51 -5.90 -3.96
C SER A 170 -11.53 -4.73 -3.91
N LEU A 171 -11.98 -3.52 -4.17
CA LEU A 171 -11.16 -2.31 -4.18
C LEU A 171 -11.78 -1.21 -3.33
N TYR A 172 -10.98 -0.64 -2.41
CA TYR A 172 -11.34 0.55 -1.67
C TYR A 172 -10.29 1.65 -1.89
N ILE A 173 -10.75 2.85 -2.26
CA ILE A 173 -9.87 4.01 -2.43
C ILE A 173 -10.41 5.17 -1.58
N GLY A 174 -9.58 5.68 -0.66
CA GLY A 174 -9.89 6.82 0.20
C GLY A 174 -9.14 8.08 -0.21
N PHE A 175 -9.85 9.17 -0.41
CA PHE A 175 -9.32 10.51 -0.75
C PHE A 175 -9.56 11.49 0.39
N GLY A 176 -8.72 12.51 0.51
CA GLY A 176 -8.97 13.64 1.39
C GLY A 176 -9.59 14.80 0.65
N SER A 177 -10.61 15.47 1.22
CA SER A 177 -11.22 16.65 0.60
C SER A 177 -10.34 17.91 0.69
N ALA A 178 -9.41 17.95 1.65
CA ALA A 178 -8.43 19.01 1.81
C ALA A 178 -7.07 18.72 1.15
N ASP A 179 -6.93 17.57 0.50
CA ASP A 179 -5.70 17.19 -0.20
C ASP A 179 -5.47 18.11 -1.41
N THR A 180 -4.49 19.02 -1.26
CA THR A 180 -4.08 19.94 -2.33
C THR A 180 -2.92 19.42 -3.15
N MET A 181 -2.25 18.35 -2.70
CA MET A 181 -1.15 17.70 -3.44
C MET A 181 -1.70 16.78 -4.54
N GLN A 182 -2.76 16.05 -4.24
CA GLN A 182 -3.45 15.11 -5.14
C GLN A 182 -4.96 15.26 -4.98
N PRO A 183 -5.56 16.36 -5.47
CA PRO A 183 -6.97 16.63 -5.27
C PRO A 183 -7.87 15.51 -5.80
N ALA A 184 -8.94 15.21 -5.10
CA ALA A 184 -9.93 14.23 -5.54
C ALA A 184 -10.52 14.57 -6.92
N SER A 185 -10.62 15.86 -7.27
CA SER A 185 -11.06 16.33 -8.60
C SER A 185 -10.17 15.83 -9.75
N ASP A 186 -8.87 15.67 -9.52
CA ASP A 186 -7.91 15.20 -10.52
C ASP A 186 -7.96 13.66 -10.67
N ASN A 187 -8.66 13.00 -9.76
CA ASN A 187 -8.82 11.55 -9.69
C ASN A 187 -10.25 11.08 -10.02
N THR A 188 -11.07 11.92 -10.66
CA THR A 188 -12.48 11.60 -10.98
C THR A 188 -12.61 10.28 -11.74
N ALA A 189 -11.75 10.02 -12.74
CA ALA A 189 -11.77 8.77 -13.50
C ALA A 189 -11.50 7.53 -12.62
N LEU A 190 -10.58 7.62 -11.66
CA LEU A 190 -10.32 6.55 -10.70
C LEU A 190 -11.51 6.33 -9.75
N ILE A 191 -12.13 7.41 -9.26
CA ILE A 191 -13.32 7.36 -8.40
C ILE A 191 -14.47 6.67 -9.14
N GLU A 192 -14.76 7.10 -10.37
CA GLU A 192 -15.82 6.52 -11.19
C GLU A 192 -15.56 5.05 -11.51
N ALA A 193 -14.35 4.71 -11.94
CA ALA A 193 -13.97 3.33 -12.25
C ALA A 193 -14.07 2.43 -11.02
N THR A 194 -13.63 2.91 -9.84
CA THR A 194 -13.73 2.16 -8.60
C THR A 194 -15.18 1.93 -8.19
N ASN A 195 -16.02 2.96 -8.23
CA ASN A 195 -17.43 2.85 -7.87
C ASN A 195 -18.27 2.05 -8.89
N ALA A 196 -17.76 1.83 -10.10
CA ALA A 196 -18.40 0.97 -11.10
C ALA A 196 -18.14 -0.53 -10.89
N LEU A 197 -17.18 -0.92 -10.05
CA LEU A 197 -16.95 -2.31 -9.70
C LEU A 197 -18.05 -2.83 -8.77
N ASP A 198 -18.47 -4.08 -8.94
CA ASP A 198 -19.42 -4.74 -8.03
C ASP A 198 -18.98 -4.74 -6.56
N LYS A 199 -17.66 -4.73 -6.33
CA LYS A 199 -17.03 -4.76 -5.01
C LYS A 199 -16.07 -3.57 -4.82
N GLY A 200 -16.35 -2.46 -5.48
CA GLY A 200 -15.57 -1.23 -5.41
C GLY A 200 -16.23 -0.17 -4.55
N GLU A 201 -15.43 0.64 -3.88
CA GLU A 201 -15.87 1.78 -3.10
C GLU A 201 -14.79 2.85 -3.08
N ALA A 202 -15.13 4.06 -3.51
CA ALA A 202 -14.30 5.24 -3.38
C ALA A 202 -14.98 6.25 -2.47
N GLU A 203 -14.29 6.71 -1.42
CA GLU A 203 -14.79 7.69 -0.45
C GLU A 203 -13.92 8.95 -0.45
N ILE A 204 -14.54 10.11 -0.29
CA ILE A 204 -13.84 11.39 -0.06
C ILE A 204 -14.14 11.79 1.39
N HIS A 205 -13.07 11.86 2.20
CA HIS A 205 -13.14 12.15 3.63
C HIS A 205 -13.03 13.64 3.88
N ASP A 206 -14.06 14.21 4.50
CA ASP A 206 -14.14 15.65 4.74
C ASP A 206 -13.04 16.13 5.69
N GLY A 207 -12.36 17.23 5.32
CA GLY A 207 -11.26 17.84 6.07
C GLY A 207 -9.95 17.07 6.12
N ALA A 208 -9.88 15.86 5.56
CA ALA A 208 -8.66 15.10 5.52
C ALA A 208 -7.71 15.62 4.44
N ASP A 209 -6.42 15.76 4.77
CA ASP A 209 -5.35 16.18 3.87
C ASP A 209 -4.53 14.98 3.38
N HIS A 210 -3.55 15.22 2.49
CA HIS A 210 -2.62 14.19 2.05
C HIS A 210 -1.87 13.57 3.23
N GLY A 211 -1.81 12.24 3.28
CA GLY A 211 -1.18 11.52 4.40
C GLY A 211 -2.14 11.13 5.53
N PHE A 212 -3.43 11.43 5.44
CA PHE A 212 -4.40 11.21 6.51
C PHE A 212 -4.45 9.78 7.07
N GLY A 213 -4.09 8.79 6.26
CA GLY A 213 -4.18 7.36 6.62
C GLY A 213 -2.95 6.80 7.33
N VAL A 214 -1.84 7.53 7.44
CA VAL A 214 -0.60 7.07 8.10
C VAL A 214 -0.37 7.84 9.37
N TYR A 215 -0.03 7.16 10.46
CA TYR A 215 0.29 7.86 11.72
C TYR A 215 1.41 8.88 11.50
N GLY A 216 1.17 10.13 11.93
CA GLY A 216 2.11 11.23 11.72
C GLY A 216 1.43 12.58 11.75
N GLY A 217 2.11 13.60 11.23
CA GLY A 217 1.63 14.99 11.30
C GLY A 217 0.36 15.29 10.51
N ALA A 218 0.06 14.53 9.46
CA ALA A 218 -1.14 14.68 8.65
C ALA A 218 -2.26 13.68 9.02
N TYR A 219 -2.06 12.83 10.04
CA TYR A 219 -3.03 11.83 10.45
C TYR A 219 -4.37 12.47 10.82
N HIS A 220 -5.45 12.02 10.17
CA HIS A 220 -6.80 12.49 10.45
C HIS A 220 -7.63 11.33 10.99
N GLU A 221 -7.82 11.28 12.31
CA GLU A 221 -8.38 10.14 13.04
C GLU A 221 -9.69 9.63 12.44
N ALA A 222 -10.69 10.52 12.23
CA ALA A 222 -12.00 10.09 11.73
C ALA A 222 -11.93 9.51 10.31
N ALA A 223 -11.12 10.09 9.41
CA ALA A 223 -10.94 9.61 8.05
C ALA A 223 -10.16 8.29 8.02
N ALA A 224 -9.09 8.20 8.84
CA ALA A 224 -8.29 6.98 8.97
C ALA A 224 -9.13 5.84 9.54
N ASP A 225 -9.85 6.07 10.64
CA ASP A 225 -10.68 5.04 11.29
C ASP A 225 -11.76 4.52 10.36
N ARG A 226 -12.43 5.41 9.64
CA ARG A 226 -13.43 5.03 8.62
C ARG A 226 -12.79 4.18 7.52
N SER A 227 -11.66 4.60 6.97
CA SER A 227 -10.95 3.86 5.93
C SER A 227 -10.48 2.49 6.41
N TYR A 228 -9.97 2.39 7.62
CA TYR A 228 -9.53 1.12 8.21
C TYR A 228 -10.69 0.18 8.56
N GLU A 229 -11.84 0.72 8.96
CA GLU A 229 -13.07 -0.08 9.12
C GLU A 229 -13.45 -0.75 7.79
N ARG A 230 -13.48 0.03 6.69
CA ARG A 230 -13.78 -0.49 5.34
C ARG A 230 -12.76 -1.51 4.88
N ALA A 231 -11.46 -1.19 5.03
CA ALA A 231 -10.36 -2.09 4.69
C ALA A 231 -10.48 -3.42 5.45
N LYS A 232 -10.73 -3.37 6.76
CA LYS A 232 -10.86 -4.56 7.59
C LYS A 232 -12.04 -5.44 7.15
N VAL A 233 -13.21 -4.85 6.94
CA VAL A 233 -14.41 -5.60 6.47
C VAL A 233 -14.12 -6.28 5.14
N MET A 234 -13.46 -5.58 4.21
CA MET A 234 -13.12 -6.10 2.91
C MET A 234 -12.09 -7.23 3.00
N PHE A 235 -11.01 -7.04 3.74
CA PHE A 235 -9.99 -8.09 3.94
C PHE A 235 -10.56 -9.32 4.66
N ASP A 236 -11.39 -9.14 5.70
CA ASP A 236 -12.00 -10.25 6.40
C ASP A 236 -12.88 -11.09 5.45
N ARG A 237 -13.66 -10.45 4.58
CA ARG A 237 -14.49 -11.13 3.58
C ARG A 237 -13.69 -11.88 2.53
N GLU A 238 -12.66 -11.26 1.98
CA GLU A 238 -11.92 -11.81 0.83
C GLU A 238 -10.78 -12.77 1.24
N LEU A 239 -10.25 -12.63 2.46
CA LEU A 239 -9.05 -13.34 2.88
C LEU A 239 -9.28 -14.34 4.02
N LYS A 240 -10.37 -14.25 4.79
CA LYS A 240 -10.67 -15.16 5.90
C LYS A 240 -11.90 -16.03 5.65
N GLY A 241 -12.65 -15.71 4.58
CA GLY A 241 -13.86 -16.43 4.17
C GLY A 241 -13.58 -17.80 3.58
#